data_9ecbab6c2d2aafd5313a45a622f8878e
#
_entry.id   9ecbab6c2d2aafd5313a45a622f8878e
#
_cell.length_a   1.000
_cell.length_b   1.000
_cell.length_c   1.000
_cell.angle_alpha   90.00
_cell.angle_beta   90.00
_cell.angle_gamma   90.00
#
_symmetry.space_group_name_H-M   'P 1'
#
loop_
_entity.id
_entity.type
_entity.pdbx_description
1 polymer ?
#
loop_
_entity_poly.entity_id
_entity_poly.type
_entity_poly.pdbx_seq_one_letter_code
_entity_poly.pdbx_strand_id
1 'polypeptide(L)'
;LVFFSVIGLTGSSLMVRLPLVRDILNISTGTLGLILVAGSAGAMGGLLYVGKFVARVGTKRSGIVGMSIWFFGWVLVSIGLAIGSPIVFAIGNFFGGIGAGVTDVSINVDGSAIEQRLGRAAMPKMHAAFSIGTLLGAGLGTLAIQINLNLAVQIGILTTISYLIPVFISRYLPSDNGLHSEEEKAGTAGPVFTKVVVLLGLGIFGMTLAEGASNDWLAIGLVDDYNADPTSAGIGFAILVASMTIVRFFGGSLTDRLGKALTLRITGVLGVLGLVLLIARINIPLAWAGSFLWGVGVALAFPLFLSAAGEQPNPARKVATVSAFGYASFLVGPPLLGFVGQAIGVVN
;
A
#
# COMPACT_ATOMS: atom_id res chain seq x y z
N LEU A 1 0.81 -14.83 -8.22
CA LEU A 1 -0.51 -14.42 -7.73
C LEU A 1 -0.58 -14.49 -6.20
N VAL A 2 -0.34 -15.66 -5.57
CA VAL A 2 -0.53 -15.87 -4.13
C VAL A 2 0.28 -14.90 -3.27
N PHE A 3 1.56 -14.69 -3.56
CA PHE A 3 2.40 -13.72 -2.84
C PHE A 3 1.79 -12.30 -2.84
N PHE A 4 1.29 -11.87 -3.99
CA PHE A 4 0.63 -10.58 -4.11
C PHE A 4 -0.64 -10.50 -3.24
N SER A 5 -1.48 -11.54 -3.26
CA SER A 5 -2.74 -11.54 -2.49
C SER A 5 -2.51 -11.49 -0.98
N VAL A 6 -1.57 -12.27 -0.45
CA VAL A 6 -1.40 -12.40 1.01
C VAL A 6 -0.78 -11.14 1.65
N ILE A 7 0.06 -10.41 0.92
CA ILE A 7 0.62 -9.13 1.40
C ILE A 7 -0.51 -8.11 1.58
N GLY A 8 -1.38 -7.97 0.58
CA GLY A 8 -2.55 -7.09 0.66
C GLY A 8 -3.52 -7.49 1.77
N LEU A 9 -3.76 -8.78 1.95
CA LEU A 9 -4.72 -9.33 2.90
C LEU A 9 -4.40 -8.96 4.36
N THR A 10 -3.18 -9.22 4.81
CA THR A 10 -2.81 -8.98 6.21
C THR A 10 -2.74 -7.49 6.52
N GLY A 11 -2.14 -6.68 5.64
CA GLY A 11 -2.04 -5.23 5.82
C GLY A 11 -3.40 -4.55 5.91
N SER A 12 -4.28 -4.80 4.94
CA SER A 12 -5.61 -4.21 4.89
C SER A 12 -6.49 -4.62 6.09
N SER A 13 -6.34 -5.86 6.57
CA SER A 13 -7.05 -6.33 7.76
C SER A 13 -6.67 -5.58 9.04
N LEU A 14 -5.41 -5.11 9.16
CA LEU A 14 -4.98 -4.24 10.26
C LEU A 14 -5.50 -2.81 10.07
N MET A 15 -5.43 -2.27 8.84
CA MET A 15 -5.83 -0.88 8.55
C MET A 15 -7.28 -0.59 8.94
N VAL A 16 -8.19 -1.52 8.71
CA VAL A 16 -9.60 -1.43 9.17
C VAL A 16 -9.71 -1.23 10.67
N ARG A 17 -8.77 -1.75 11.44
CA ARG A 17 -8.79 -1.78 12.92
C ARG A 17 -7.79 -0.81 13.55
N LEU A 18 -7.26 0.16 12.81
CA LEU A 18 -6.33 1.18 13.34
C LEU A 18 -6.87 1.97 14.53
N PRO A 19 -8.16 2.31 14.60
CA PRO A 19 -8.70 2.92 15.82
C PRO A 19 -8.45 2.04 17.06
N LEU A 20 -8.72 0.73 16.95
CA LEU A 20 -8.51 -0.21 18.05
C LEU A 20 -7.00 -0.40 18.35
N VAL A 21 -6.12 -0.35 17.33
CA VAL A 21 -4.65 -0.37 17.54
C VAL A 21 -4.23 0.79 18.43
N ARG A 22 -4.68 2.02 18.10
CA ARG A 22 -4.39 3.23 18.87
C ARG A 22 -4.84 3.07 20.33
N ASP A 23 -6.05 2.56 20.53
CA ASP A 23 -6.65 2.41 21.85
C ASP A 23 -5.96 1.32 22.67
N ILE A 24 -5.63 0.15 22.09
CA ILE A 24 -4.87 -0.93 22.76
C ILE A 24 -3.48 -0.44 23.19
N LEU A 25 -2.80 0.30 22.32
CA LEU A 25 -1.47 0.82 22.59
C LEU A 25 -1.48 2.06 23.51
N ASN A 26 -2.67 2.60 23.79
CA ASN A 26 -2.87 3.80 24.61
C ASN A 26 -2.00 4.98 24.14
N ILE A 27 -2.03 5.28 22.84
CA ILE A 27 -1.23 6.32 22.20
C ILE A 27 -2.13 7.37 21.53
N SER A 28 -1.55 8.56 21.29
CA SER A 28 -2.22 9.59 20.52
C SER A 28 -2.21 9.27 19.01
N THR A 29 -3.11 9.92 18.27
CA THR A 29 -3.17 9.84 16.80
C THR A 29 -1.85 10.27 16.15
N GLY A 30 -1.20 11.32 16.65
CA GLY A 30 0.13 11.74 16.20
C GLY A 30 1.21 10.68 16.44
N THR A 31 1.20 10.03 17.61
CA THR A 31 2.12 8.94 17.93
C THR A 31 1.88 7.72 17.02
N LEU A 32 0.63 7.39 16.74
CA LEU A 32 0.30 6.34 15.77
C LEU A 32 0.90 6.64 14.39
N GLY A 33 0.77 7.88 13.92
CA GLY A 33 1.39 8.33 12.65
C GLY A 33 2.91 8.13 12.64
N LEU A 34 3.61 8.43 13.74
CA LEU A 34 5.06 8.16 13.86
C LEU A 34 5.38 6.66 13.79
N ILE A 35 4.55 5.83 14.41
CA ILE A 35 4.73 4.37 14.39
C ILE A 35 4.50 3.81 12.99
N LEU A 36 3.52 4.32 12.24
CA LEU A 36 3.27 3.88 10.86
C LEU A 36 4.44 4.21 9.93
N VAL A 37 5.15 5.34 10.16
CA VAL A 37 6.39 5.65 9.43
C VAL A 37 7.46 4.58 9.59
N ALA A 38 7.54 3.89 10.73
CA ALA A 38 8.52 2.82 10.90
C ALA A 38 8.36 1.73 9.83
N GLY A 39 7.13 1.38 9.46
CA GLY A 39 6.84 0.44 8.36
C GLY A 39 7.32 0.97 7.01
N SER A 40 7.01 2.22 6.69
CA SER A 40 7.42 2.85 5.43
C SER A 40 8.96 3.01 5.35
N ALA A 41 9.60 3.38 6.44
CA ALA A 41 11.06 3.46 6.54
C ALA A 41 11.71 2.09 6.36
N GLY A 42 11.12 1.05 6.96
CA GLY A 42 11.54 -0.34 6.77
C GLY A 42 11.44 -0.77 5.32
N ALA A 43 10.31 -0.49 4.65
CA ALA A 43 10.11 -0.83 3.24
C ALA A 43 11.13 -0.14 2.34
N MET A 44 11.38 1.16 2.55
CA MET A 44 12.42 1.88 1.81
C MET A 44 13.81 1.31 2.07
N GLY A 45 14.14 0.98 3.33
CA GLY A 45 15.40 0.31 3.68
C GLY A 45 15.58 -1.01 2.94
N GLY A 46 14.51 -1.82 2.85
CA GLY A 46 14.49 -3.05 2.07
C GLY A 46 14.76 -2.81 0.58
N LEU A 47 14.09 -1.80 0.01
CA LEU A 47 14.24 -1.44 -1.42
C LEU A 47 15.67 -1.04 -1.80
N LEU A 48 16.41 -0.37 -0.92
CA LEU A 48 17.77 0.09 -1.23
C LEU A 48 18.77 -1.05 -1.49
N TYR A 49 18.59 -2.19 -0.86
CA TYR A 49 19.53 -3.31 -0.90
C TYR A 49 19.05 -4.51 -1.71
N VAL A 50 17.74 -4.60 -1.96
CA VAL A 50 17.12 -5.81 -2.55
C VAL A 50 17.62 -6.11 -3.96
N GLY A 51 17.88 -5.11 -4.80
CA GLY A 51 18.36 -5.32 -6.17
C GLY A 51 19.67 -6.13 -6.21
N LYS A 52 20.66 -5.75 -5.39
CA LYS A 52 21.93 -6.48 -5.23
C LYS A 52 21.72 -7.87 -4.62
N PHE A 53 20.77 -8.00 -3.71
CA PHE A 53 20.44 -9.27 -3.06
C PHE A 53 19.80 -10.23 -4.05
N VAL A 54 18.80 -9.79 -4.81
CA VAL A 54 18.15 -10.59 -5.87
C VAL A 54 19.17 -11.04 -6.92
N ALA A 55 20.05 -10.15 -7.38
CA ALA A 55 21.09 -10.49 -8.36
C ALA A 55 22.05 -11.59 -7.86
N ARG A 56 22.29 -11.68 -6.54
CA ARG A 56 23.18 -12.69 -5.94
C ARG A 56 22.50 -14.03 -5.66
N VAL A 57 21.25 -14.02 -5.19
CA VAL A 57 20.59 -15.25 -4.67
C VAL A 57 19.38 -15.70 -5.48
N GLY A 58 18.94 -14.89 -6.45
CA GLY A 58 17.74 -15.11 -7.25
C GLY A 58 16.43 -14.69 -6.56
N THR A 59 15.37 -14.55 -7.35
CA THR A 59 14.05 -14.09 -6.89
C THR A 59 13.43 -15.02 -5.85
N LYS A 60 13.54 -16.33 -6.04
CA LYS A 60 12.97 -17.33 -5.13
C LYS A 60 13.52 -17.20 -3.71
N ARG A 61 14.87 -17.19 -3.57
CA ARG A 61 15.50 -17.10 -2.23
C ARG A 61 15.26 -15.74 -1.60
N SER A 62 15.39 -14.66 -2.36
CA SER A 62 15.13 -13.30 -1.86
C SER A 62 13.67 -13.12 -1.43
N GLY A 63 12.71 -13.66 -2.18
CA GLY A 63 11.29 -13.65 -1.82
C GLY A 63 11.00 -14.42 -0.52
N ILE A 64 11.60 -15.60 -0.32
CA ILE A 64 11.46 -16.37 0.92
C ILE A 64 12.07 -15.61 2.10
N VAL A 65 13.27 -15.03 1.94
CA VAL A 65 13.92 -14.22 2.99
C VAL A 65 13.06 -13.00 3.31
N GLY A 66 12.57 -12.29 2.29
CA GLY A 66 11.66 -11.16 2.48
C GLY A 66 10.40 -11.55 3.27
N MET A 67 9.73 -12.64 2.87
CA MET A 67 8.57 -13.16 3.59
C MET A 67 8.90 -13.60 5.02
N SER A 68 10.09 -14.12 5.28
CA SER A 68 10.49 -14.51 6.63
C SER A 68 10.73 -13.31 7.54
N ILE A 69 11.35 -12.24 7.01
CA ILE A 69 11.52 -10.96 7.72
C ILE A 69 10.13 -10.34 7.95
N TRP A 70 9.25 -10.36 6.95
CA TRP A 70 7.88 -9.89 7.04
C TRP A 70 7.10 -10.63 8.14
N PHE A 71 7.17 -11.97 8.15
CA PHE A 71 6.54 -12.81 9.16
C PHE A 71 7.04 -12.47 10.58
N PHE A 72 8.35 -12.39 10.76
CA PHE A 72 8.95 -11.99 12.03
C PHE A 72 8.42 -10.63 12.51
N GLY A 73 8.41 -9.64 11.61
CA GLY A 73 7.87 -8.32 11.91
C GLY A 73 6.40 -8.36 12.33
N TRP A 74 5.55 -9.07 11.60
CA TRP A 74 4.13 -9.17 11.91
C TRP A 74 3.81 -10.02 13.15
N VAL A 75 4.65 -10.99 13.48
CA VAL A 75 4.60 -11.67 14.78
C VAL A 75 4.88 -10.68 15.91
N LEU A 76 5.89 -9.81 15.76
CA LEU A 76 6.14 -8.75 16.75
C LEU A 76 4.99 -7.74 16.81
N VAL A 77 4.36 -7.38 15.68
CA VAL A 77 3.12 -6.57 15.68
C VAL A 77 2.04 -7.24 16.52
N SER A 78 1.80 -8.54 16.32
CA SER A 78 0.80 -9.30 17.09
C SER A 78 1.16 -9.34 18.59
N ILE A 79 2.42 -9.58 18.94
CA ILE A 79 2.89 -9.56 20.33
C ILE A 79 2.72 -8.16 20.92
N GLY A 80 3.14 -7.10 20.19
CA GLY A 80 2.99 -5.71 20.63
C GLY A 80 1.55 -5.35 20.98
N LEU A 81 0.59 -5.81 20.15
CA LEU A 81 -0.84 -5.66 20.42
C LEU A 81 -1.30 -6.48 21.63
N ALA A 82 -0.79 -7.70 21.81
CA ALA A 82 -1.19 -8.56 22.91
C ALA A 82 -0.75 -8.00 24.28
N ILE A 83 0.43 -7.38 24.34
CA ILE A 83 0.99 -6.80 25.59
C ILE A 83 0.79 -5.29 25.71
N GLY A 84 0.13 -4.64 24.74
CA GLY A 84 -0.10 -3.19 24.72
C GLY A 84 1.19 -2.36 24.61
N SER A 85 2.22 -2.86 23.91
CA SER A 85 3.52 -2.17 23.79
C SER A 85 3.70 -1.45 22.46
N PRO A 86 3.67 -0.10 22.43
CA PRO A 86 3.92 0.70 21.23
C PRO A 86 5.31 0.44 20.62
N ILE A 87 6.31 0.21 21.46
CA ILE A 87 7.69 0.00 21.02
C ILE A 87 7.82 -1.33 20.26
N VAL A 88 7.27 -2.42 20.83
CA VAL A 88 7.31 -3.74 20.17
C VAL A 88 6.52 -3.71 18.87
N PHE A 89 5.37 -3.03 18.86
CA PHE A 89 4.58 -2.82 17.66
C PHE A 89 5.36 -2.04 16.58
N ALA A 90 6.03 -0.94 16.94
CA ALA A 90 6.84 -0.13 16.02
C ALA A 90 8.02 -0.92 15.43
N ILE A 91 8.73 -1.68 16.26
CA ILE A 91 9.82 -2.57 15.81
C ILE A 91 9.27 -3.63 14.86
N GLY A 92 8.13 -4.23 15.18
CA GLY A 92 7.46 -5.19 14.34
C GLY A 92 7.06 -4.60 12.98
N ASN A 93 6.49 -3.39 13.00
CA ASN A 93 6.10 -2.67 11.79
C ASN A 93 7.32 -2.34 10.90
N PHE A 94 8.46 -1.95 11.50
CA PHE A 94 9.70 -1.69 10.77
C PHE A 94 10.23 -2.94 10.07
N PHE A 95 10.34 -4.07 10.76
CA PHE A 95 10.77 -5.34 10.15
C PHE A 95 9.76 -5.86 9.14
N GLY A 96 8.47 -5.72 9.43
CA GLY A 96 7.39 -6.01 8.48
C GLY A 96 7.54 -5.21 7.20
N GLY A 97 7.88 -3.93 7.30
CA GLY A 97 8.19 -3.06 6.17
C GLY A 97 9.39 -3.55 5.37
N ILE A 98 10.53 -3.84 6.01
CA ILE A 98 11.72 -4.40 5.33
C ILE A 98 11.34 -5.64 4.53
N GLY A 99 10.65 -6.58 5.17
CA GLY A 99 10.22 -7.83 4.54
C GLY A 99 9.30 -7.61 3.36
N ALA A 100 8.35 -6.66 3.50
CA ALA A 100 7.44 -6.27 2.41
C ALA A 100 8.21 -5.70 1.21
N GLY A 101 9.13 -4.76 1.42
CA GLY A 101 9.94 -4.16 0.35
C GLY A 101 10.81 -5.20 -0.39
N VAL A 102 11.47 -6.07 0.36
CA VAL A 102 12.28 -7.16 -0.23
C VAL A 102 11.41 -8.13 -1.02
N THR A 103 10.25 -8.50 -0.49
CA THR A 103 9.33 -9.43 -1.16
C THR A 103 8.75 -8.80 -2.41
N ASP A 104 8.31 -7.54 -2.34
CA ASP A 104 7.70 -6.82 -3.46
C ASP A 104 8.62 -6.80 -4.69
N VAL A 105 9.86 -6.37 -4.53
CA VAL A 105 10.82 -6.39 -5.66
C VAL A 105 11.06 -7.80 -6.17
N SER A 106 11.22 -8.77 -5.27
CA SER A 106 11.50 -10.17 -5.66
C SER A 106 10.36 -10.75 -6.51
N ILE A 107 9.09 -10.52 -6.12
CA ILE A 107 7.93 -11.05 -6.86
C ILE A 107 7.65 -10.27 -8.15
N ASN A 108 8.00 -8.98 -8.21
CA ASN A 108 7.88 -8.18 -9.42
C ASN A 108 8.92 -8.59 -10.47
N VAL A 109 10.18 -8.84 -10.07
CA VAL A 109 11.23 -9.37 -10.96
C VAL A 109 10.85 -10.77 -11.46
N ASP A 110 10.36 -11.64 -10.57
CA ASP A 110 9.88 -12.98 -10.94
C ASP A 110 8.68 -12.91 -11.90
N GLY A 111 7.73 -12.00 -11.62
CA GLY A 111 6.57 -11.75 -12.45
C GLY A 111 6.94 -11.30 -13.87
N SER A 112 7.91 -10.39 -13.99
CA SER A 112 8.43 -9.94 -15.28
C SER A 112 9.09 -11.09 -16.06
N ALA A 113 9.90 -11.93 -15.40
CA ALA A 113 10.50 -13.10 -16.03
C ALA A 113 9.46 -14.12 -16.49
N ILE A 114 8.40 -14.34 -15.71
CA ILE A 114 7.26 -15.18 -16.09
C ILE A 114 6.52 -14.61 -17.31
N GLU A 115 6.28 -13.30 -17.34
CA GLU A 115 5.63 -12.61 -18.46
C GLU A 115 6.42 -12.79 -19.75
N GLN A 116 7.74 -12.62 -19.70
CA GLN A 116 8.62 -12.84 -20.84
C GLN A 116 8.58 -14.30 -21.34
N ARG A 117 8.59 -15.28 -20.43
CA ARG A 117 8.49 -16.73 -20.79
C ARG A 117 7.13 -17.08 -21.39
N LEU A 118 6.05 -16.45 -20.92
CA LEU A 118 4.70 -16.71 -21.42
C LEU A 118 4.39 -16.00 -22.73
N GLY A 119 5.17 -14.98 -23.13
CA GLY A 119 4.91 -14.14 -24.29
C GLY A 119 3.59 -13.36 -24.24
N ARG A 120 3.05 -13.14 -23.04
CA ARG A 120 1.78 -12.41 -22.81
C ARG A 120 1.78 -11.72 -21.46
N ALA A 121 1.04 -10.60 -21.36
CA ALA A 121 0.92 -9.82 -20.15
C ALA A 121 0.36 -10.63 -18.97
N ALA A 122 1.16 -10.79 -17.91
CA ALA A 122 0.82 -11.48 -16.67
C ALA A 122 0.84 -10.54 -15.45
N MET A 123 1.67 -9.49 -15.46
CA MET A 123 1.81 -8.51 -14.39
C MET A 123 0.47 -7.86 -13.97
N PRO A 124 -0.43 -7.44 -14.89
CA PRO A 124 -1.71 -6.88 -14.49
C PRO A 124 -2.54 -7.84 -13.63
N LYS A 125 -2.50 -9.16 -13.94
CA LYS A 125 -3.21 -10.18 -13.14
C LYS A 125 -2.58 -10.38 -11.76
N MET A 126 -1.27 -10.19 -11.65
CA MET A 126 -0.57 -10.27 -10.36
C MET A 126 -0.95 -9.10 -9.45
N HIS A 127 -0.99 -7.88 -9.98
CA HIS A 127 -1.45 -6.71 -9.23
C HIS A 127 -2.96 -6.75 -8.92
N ALA A 128 -3.78 -7.33 -9.80
CA ALA A 128 -5.18 -7.59 -9.50
C ALA A 128 -5.33 -8.57 -8.30
N ALA A 129 -4.46 -9.58 -8.21
CA ALA A 129 -4.46 -10.48 -7.06
C ALA A 129 -4.11 -9.76 -5.74
N PHE A 130 -3.20 -8.76 -5.77
CA PHE A 130 -2.94 -7.89 -4.62
C PHE A 130 -4.21 -7.13 -4.22
N SER A 131 -4.90 -6.50 -5.18
CA SER A 131 -6.14 -5.76 -4.91
C SER A 131 -7.24 -6.65 -4.35
N ILE A 132 -7.39 -7.87 -4.86
CA ILE A 132 -8.32 -8.87 -4.30
C ILE A 132 -7.93 -9.23 -2.87
N GLY A 133 -6.64 -9.47 -2.62
CA GLY A 133 -6.13 -9.72 -1.27
C GLY A 133 -6.44 -8.58 -0.30
N THR A 134 -6.23 -7.34 -0.73
CA THR A 134 -6.54 -6.13 0.05
C THR A 134 -8.03 -6.04 0.37
N LEU A 135 -8.90 -6.31 -0.61
CA LEU A 135 -10.35 -6.31 -0.40
C LEU A 135 -10.80 -7.41 0.56
N LEU A 136 -10.27 -8.62 0.40
CA LEU A 136 -10.53 -9.73 1.32
C LEU A 136 -10.04 -9.42 2.74
N GLY A 137 -8.87 -8.80 2.86
CA GLY A 137 -8.32 -8.36 4.14
C GLY A 137 -9.21 -7.34 4.85
N ALA A 138 -9.70 -6.33 4.11
CA ALA A 138 -10.65 -5.36 4.64
C ALA A 138 -11.95 -6.02 5.12
N GLY A 139 -12.50 -6.95 4.33
CA GLY A 139 -13.69 -7.72 4.70
C GLY A 139 -13.47 -8.58 5.93
N LEU A 140 -12.34 -9.31 6.00
CA LEU A 140 -12.00 -10.13 7.19
C LEU A 140 -11.75 -9.26 8.43
N GLY A 141 -11.14 -8.09 8.28
CA GLY A 141 -10.97 -7.13 9.37
C GLY A 141 -12.31 -6.67 9.92
N THR A 142 -13.24 -6.29 9.03
CA THR A 142 -14.60 -5.86 9.41
C THR A 142 -15.39 -7.01 10.06
N LEU A 143 -15.32 -8.23 9.51
CA LEU A 143 -15.95 -9.41 10.09
C LEU A 143 -15.40 -9.72 11.49
N ALA A 144 -14.08 -9.59 11.67
CA ALA A 144 -13.44 -9.81 12.97
C ALA A 144 -13.91 -8.79 14.03
N ILE A 145 -14.25 -7.56 13.63
CA ILE A 145 -14.90 -6.58 14.51
C ILE A 145 -16.28 -7.10 14.95
N GLN A 146 -17.13 -7.54 14.01
CA GLN A 146 -18.49 -7.99 14.29
C GLN A 146 -18.54 -9.18 15.26
N ILE A 147 -17.60 -10.11 15.14
CA ILE A 147 -17.51 -11.29 16.01
C ILE A 147 -16.65 -11.05 17.26
N ASN A 148 -16.23 -9.81 17.51
CA ASN A 148 -15.38 -9.43 18.65
C ASN A 148 -14.09 -10.26 18.76
N LEU A 149 -13.48 -10.64 17.61
CA LEU A 149 -12.23 -11.37 17.59
C LEU A 149 -11.09 -10.49 18.11
N ASN A 150 -10.30 -11.03 19.06
CA ASN A 150 -9.13 -10.32 19.57
C ASN A 150 -8.18 -9.94 18.42
N LEU A 151 -7.73 -8.69 18.38
CA LEU A 151 -6.93 -8.16 17.27
C LEU A 151 -5.57 -8.85 17.15
N ALA A 152 -4.87 -9.10 18.26
CA ALA A 152 -3.59 -9.78 18.23
C ALA A 152 -3.72 -11.21 17.69
N VAL A 153 -4.77 -11.93 18.10
CA VAL A 153 -5.07 -13.30 17.60
C VAL A 153 -5.39 -13.26 16.12
N GLN A 154 -6.23 -12.33 15.66
CA GLN A 154 -6.56 -12.15 14.24
C GLN A 154 -5.30 -11.93 13.41
N ILE A 155 -4.45 -10.97 13.79
CA ILE A 155 -3.22 -10.65 13.07
C ILE A 155 -2.25 -11.84 13.10
N GLY A 156 -2.10 -12.52 14.22
CA GLY A 156 -1.27 -13.71 14.35
C GLY A 156 -1.69 -14.84 13.40
N ILE A 157 -3.00 -15.14 13.32
CA ILE A 157 -3.56 -16.14 12.40
C ILE A 157 -3.31 -15.74 10.94
N LEU A 158 -3.68 -14.51 10.56
CA LEU A 158 -3.51 -14.04 9.19
C LEU A 158 -2.04 -14.01 8.77
N THR A 159 -1.15 -13.57 9.65
CA THR A 159 0.30 -13.57 9.43
C THR A 159 0.82 -14.98 9.17
N THR A 160 0.41 -15.94 9.99
CA THR A 160 0.83 -17.34 9.87
C THR A 160 0.36 -17.94 8.54
N ILE A 161 -0.91 -17.76 8.18
CA ILE A 161 -1.48 -18.24 6.92
C ILE A 161 -0.78 -17.56 5.74
N SER A 162 -0.60 -16.24 5.81
CA SER A 162 0.05 -15.42 4.77
C SER A 162 1.53 -15.73 4.59
N TYR A 163 2.18 -16.33 5.56
CA TYR A 163 3.55 -16.82 5.47
C TYR A 163 3.63 -18.25 4.94
N LEU A 164 2.89 -19.17 5.56
CA LEU A 164 3.02 -20.60 5.26
C LEU A 164 2.60 -20.94 3.82
N ILE A 165 1.53 -20.31 3.32
CA ILE A 165 1.03 -20.61 1.97
C ILE A 165 2.04 -20.21 0.88
N PRO A 166 2.56 -18.95 0.81
CA PRO A 166 3.58 -18.60 -0.17
C PRO A 166 4.87 -19.41 -0.05
N VAL A 167 5.35 -19.64 1.18
CA VAL A 167 6.57 -20.43 1.39
C VAL A 167 6.38 -21.86 0.89
N PHE A 168 5.24 -22.48 1.16
CA PHE A 168 4.92 -23.81 0.62
C PHE A 168 4.86 -23.83 -0.91
N ILE A 169 4.24 -22.81 -1.52
CA ILE A 169 4.11 -22.69 -2.98
C ILE A 169 5.45 -22.32 -3.64
N SER A 170 6.36 -21.65 -2.91
CA SER A 170 7.66 -21.22 -3.44
C SER A 170 8.50 -22.39 -3.98
N ARG A 171 8.26 -23.62 -3.54
CA ARG A 171 8.94 -24.82 -4.06
C ARG A 171 8.73 -25.02 -5.58
N TYR A 172 7.64 -24.49 -6.12
CA TYR A 172 7.32 -24.54 -7.54
C TYR A 172 7.88 -23.37 -8.35
N LEU A 173 8.48 -22.37 -7.69
CA LEU A 173 9.10 -21.24 -8.38
C LEU A 173 10.47 -21.63 -8.95
N PRO A 174 10.82 -21.12 -10.14
CA PRO A 174 12.18 -21.24 -10.68
C PRO A 174 13.21 -20.65 -9.71
N SER A 175 14.39 -21.24 -9.64
CA SER A 175 15.45 -20.79 -8.74
C SER A 175 16.43 -19.79 -9.38
N ASP A 176 16.38 -19.65 -10.69
CA ASP A 176 17.35 -18.92 -11.53
C ASP A 176 16.90 -17.53 -11.98
N ASN A 177 15.64 -17.17 -11.75
CA ASN A 177 15.14 -15.84 -12.10
C ASN A 177 15.87 -14.75 -11.32
N GLY A 178 16.22 -13.66 -12.00
CA GLY A 178 16.88 -12.51 -11.40
C GLY A 178 18.39 -12.67 -11.15
N LEU A 179 18.97 -13.86 -11.37
CA LEU A 179 20.41 -14.04 -11.35
C LEU A 179 21.02 -13.33 -12.56
N HIS A 180 22.08 -12.56 -12.34
CA HIS A 180 22.80 -11.85 -13.41
C HIS A 180 21.92 -10.88 -14.23
N SER A 181 20.92 -10.25 -13.65
CA SER A 181 20.36 -9.05 -14.25
C SER A 181 21.50 -8.05 -14.37
N GLU A 182 22.05 -7.91 -15.59
CA GLU A 182 23.04 -6.87 -15.87
C GLU A 182 22.46 -5.55 -15.37
N GLU A 183 23.24 -4.82 -14.60
CA GLU A 183 22.97 -3.41 -14.33
C GLU A 183 22.76 -2.79 -15.72
N GLU A 184 21.52 -2.39 -16.04
CA GLU A 184 21.29 -1.57 -17.23
C GLU A 184 22.26 -0.41 -17.10
N LYS A 185 23.26 -0.40 -17.99
CA LYS A 185 24.28 0.63 -18.08
C LYS A 185 23.54 1.95 -18.04
N ALA A 186 23.74 2.71 -16.98
CA ALA A 186 23.11 4.00 -16.75
C ALA A 186 23.22 4.81 -18.05
N GLY A 187 22.10 4.92 -18.75
CA GLY A 187 22.04 5.61 -20.04
C GLY A 187 22.59 7.03 -19.89
N THR A 188 23.25 7.46 -20.93
CA THR A 188 23.93 8.74 -21.12
C THR A 188 23.33 9.94 -20.41
N ALA A 189 24.23 10.75 -19.81
CA ALA A 189 24.00 11.91 -19.01
C ALA A 189 23.05 12.96 -19.66
N GLY A 190 21.82 13.01 -19.17
CA GLY A 190 20.90 14.14 -19.38
C GLY A 190 20.33 14.60 -18.02
N PRO A 191 19.83 15.83 -17.89
CA PRO A 191 19.26 16.32 -16.64
C PRO A 191 18.09 15.43 -16.21
N VAL A 192 18.17 14.88 -15.01
CA VAL A 192 17.10 14.03 -14.42
C VAL A 192 15.92 14.89 -13.99
N PHE A 193 16.22 16.04 -13.38
CA PHE A 193 15.23 17.02 -12.93
C PHE A 193 14.91 18.00 -14.07
N THR A 194 13.86 17.68 -14.82
CA THR A 194 13.24 18.62 -15.78
C THR A 194 11.95 19.17 -15.16
N LYS A 195 11.45 20.31 -15.67
CA LYS A 195 10.18 20.88 -15.22
C LYS A 195 9.04 19.86 -15.26
N VAL A 196 9.00 19.03 -16.31
CA VAL A 196 7.99 17.97 -16.45
C VAL A 196 8.14 16.90 -15.34
N VAL A 197 9.35 16.43 -15.08
CA VAL A 197 9.60 15.41 -14.04
C VAL A 197 9.27 15.94 -12.65
N VAL A 198 9.56 17.20 -12.36
CA VAL A 198 9.21 17.83 -11.08
C VAL A 198 7.68 17.94 -10.94
N LEU A 199 6.97 18.37 -11.99
CA LEU A 199 5.50 18.45 -11.95
C LEU A 199 4.85 17.06 -11.81
N LEU A 200 5.35 16.04 -12.52
CA LEU A 200 4.90 14.65 -12.34
C LEU A 200 5.21 14.16 -10.92
N GLY A 201 6.40 14.49 -10.39
CA GLY A 201 6.81 14.18 -9.03
C GLY A 201 5.90 14.81 -7.97
N LEU A 202 5.58 16.09 -8.10
CA LEU A 202 4.64 16.77 -7.18
C LEU A 202 3.22 16.21 -7.31
N GLY A 203 2.78 15.88 -8.53
CA GLY A 203 1.48 15.26 -8.78
C GLY A 203 1.37 13.89 -8.12
N ILE A 204 2.35 13.00 -8.33
CA ILE A 204 2.34 11.67 -7.68
C ILE A 204 2.47 11.78 -6.16
N PHE A 205 3.30 12.70 -5.64
CA PHE A 205 3.44 12.94 -4.20
C PHE A 205 2.08 13.27 -3.56
N GLY A 206 1.35 14.26 -4.10
CA GLY A 206 0.05 14.64 -3.57
C GLY A 206 -1.00 13.53 -3.65
N MET A 207 -1.05 12.83 -4.78
CA MET A 207 -2.03 11.75 -4.96
C MET A 207 -1.71 10.50 -4.12
N THR A 208 -0.43 10.18 -3.96
CA THR A 208 0.00 9.08 -3.08
C THR A 208 -0.17 9.45 -1.61
N LEU A 209 0.00 10.73 -1.26
CA LEU A 209 -0.34 11.23 0.07
C LEU A 209 -1.83 11.04 0.35
N ALA A 210 -2.71 11.38 -0.60
CA ALA A 210 -4.15 11.17 -0.47
C ALA A 210 -4.51 9.67 -0.39
N GLU A 211 -3.83 8.80 -1.15
CA GLU A 211 -4.01 7.34 -1.05
C GLU A 211 -3.56 6.81 0.33
N GLY A 212 -2.39 7.23 0.81
CA GLY A 212 -1.90 6.89 2.15
C GLY A 212 -2.85 7.37 3.25
N ALA A 213 -3.32 8.61 3.14
CA ALA A 213 -4.30 9.17 4.07
C ALA A 213 -5.58 8.33 4.13
N SER A 214 -6.08 7.86 3.00
CA SER A 214 -7.26 7.00 2.97
C SER A 214 -7.06 5.67 3.69
N ASN A 215 -5.88 5.07 3.54
CA ASN A 215 -5.56 3.79 4.18
C ASN A 215 -5.35 3.91 5.69
N ASP A 216 -4.68 4.97 6.13
CA ASP A 216 -4.26 5.11 7.53
C ASP A 216 -5.33 5.80 8.39
N TRP A 217 -6.09 6.73 7.82
CA TRP A 217 -6.88 7.66 8.61
C TRP A 217 -8.39 7.57 8.40
N LEU A 218 -8.89 6.96 7.30
CA LEU A 218 -10.34 6.90 7.04
C LEU A 218 -11.11 6.20 8.17
N ALA A 219 -10.64 5.03 8.61
CA ALA A 219 -11.34 4.29 9.67
C ALA A 219 -11.31 5.06 11.00
N ILE A 220 -10.19 5.73 11.32
CA ILE A 220 -10.05 6.57 12.51
C ILE A 220 -11.00 7.77 12.43
N GLY A 221 -11.01 8.48 11.29
CA GLY A 221 -11.90 9.63 11.09
C GLY A 221 -13.39 9.28 11.19
N LEU A 222 -13.78 8.10 10.68
CA LEU A 222 -15.17 7.66 10.81
C LEU A 222 -15.54 7.33 12.28
N VAL A 223 -14.63 6.74 13.05
CA VAL A 223 -14.89 6.48 14.48
C VAL A 223 -14.88 7.78 15.28
N ASP A 224 -13.84 8.58 15.15
CA ASP A 224 -13.60 9.74 16.03
C ASP A 224 -14.48 10.94 15.67
N ASP A 225 -14.60 11.25 14.38
CA ASP A 225 -15.25 12.48 13.93
C ASP A 225 -16.74 12.29 13.55
N TYR A 226 -17.13 11.07 13.17
CA TYR A 226 -18.53 10.73 12.89
C TYR A 226 -19.22 9.99 14.03
N ASN A 227 -18.50 9.60 15.09
CA ASN A 227 -18.97 8.70 16.14
C ASN A 227 -19.56 7.41 15.57
N ALA A 228 -19.00 6.92 14.46
CA ALA A 228 -19.42 5.68 13.85
C ALA A 228 -18.98 4.49 14.72
N ASP A 229 -19.83 3.46 14.78
CA ASP A 229 -19.38 2.20 15.36
C ASP A 229 -18.24 1.59 14.50
N PRO A 230 -17.36 0.78 15.12
CA PRO A 230 -16.20 0.24 14.41
C PRO A 230 -16.54 -0.59 13.16
N THR A 231 -17.72 -1.25 13.13
CA THR A 231 -18.18 -2.01 11.96
C THR A 231 -18.53 -1.08 10.81
N SER A 232 -19.26 0.01 11.07
CA SER A 232 -19.60 1.03 10.07
C SER A 232 -18.35 1.71 9.51
N ALA A 233 -17.32 1.95 10.33
CA ALA A 233 -16.03 2.47 9.89
C ALA A 233 -15.31 1.46 9.00
N GLY A 234 -15.31 0.18 9.37
CA GLY A 234 -14.75 -0.91 8.58
C GLY A 234 -15.43 -1.07 7.22
N ILE A 235 -16.77 -0.93 7.16
CA ILE A 235 -17.53 -0.92 5.89
C ILE A 235 -17.08 0.25 5.01
N GLY A 236 -16.92 1.46 5.56
CA GLY A 236 -16.44 2.62 4.81
C GLY A 236 -15.07 2.38 4.19
N PHE A 237 -14.14 1.79 4.94
CA PHE A 237 -12.83 1.40 4.43
C PHE A 237 -12.93 0.30 3.36
N ALA A 238 -13.76 -0.72 3.55
CA ALA A 238 -13.97 -1.78 2.55
C ALA A 238 -14.56 -1.22 1.24
N ILE A 239 -15.47 -0.24 1.31
CA ILE A 239 -16.03 0.47 0.15
C ILE A 239 -14.92 1.23 -0.60
N LEU A 240 -14.05 1.94 0.10
CA LEU A 240 -12.89 2.63 -0.49
C LEU A 240 -12.00 1.65 -1.24
N VAL A 241 -11.59 0.55 -0.59
CA VAL A 241 -10.72 -0.47 -1.20
C VAL A 241 -11.40 -1.16 -2.38
N ALA A 242 -12.70 -1.45 -2.28
CA ALA A 242 -13.48 -2.03 -3.37
C ALA A 242 -13.52 -1.09 -4.59
N SER A 243 -13.77 0.20 -4.38
CA SER A 243 -13.80 1.20 -5.45
C SER A 243 -12.43 1.34 -6.13
N MET A 244 -11.34 1.38 -5.36
CA MET A 244 -9.97 1.36 -5.91
C MET A 244 -9.72 0.11 -6.76
N THR A 245 -10.12 -1.05 -6.27
CA THR A 245 -9.93 -2.34 -6.96
C THR A 245 -10.68 -2.36 -8.29
N ILE A 246 -11.95 -1.95 -8.30
CA ILE A 246 -12.79 -1.86 -9.50
C ILE A 246 -12.14 -0.92 -10.53
N VAL A 247 -11.77 0.28 -10.09
CA VAL A 247 -11.17 1.28 -10.99
C VAL A 247 -9.82 0.83 -11.52
N ARG A 248 -8.97 0.19 -10.71
CA ARG A 248 -7.69 -0.39 -11.18
C ARG A 248 -7.90 -1.49 -12.21
N PHE A 249 -8.94 -2.32 -12.05
CA PHE A 249 -9.24 -3.39 -12.99
C PHE A 249 -9.69 -2.87 -14.37
N PHE A 250 -10.55 -1.85 -14.38
CA PHE A 250 -11.08 -1.27 -15.64
C PHE A 250 -10.29 -0.05 -16.13
N GLY A 251 -9.37 0.46 -15.35
CA GLY A 251 -8.67 1.72 -15.58
C GLY A 251 -7.81 1.74 -16.85
N GLY A 252 -7.25 0.60 -17.25
CA GLY A 252 -6.54 0.49 -18.53
C GLY A 252 -7.45 0.86 -19.70
N SER A 253 -8.60 0.20 -19.83
CA SER A 253 -9.57 0.46 -20.90
C SER A 253 -10.12 1.90 -20.87
N LEU A 254 -10.27 2.47 -19.67
CA LEU A 254 -10.70 3.87 -19.52
C LEU A 254 -9.60 4.82 -20.01
N THR A 255 -8.35 4.56 -19.63
CA THR A 255 -7.19 5.37 -20.04
C THR A 255 -6.92 5.28 -21.53
N ASP A 256 -7.11 4.11 -22.14
CA ASP A 256 -6.95 3.91 -23.59
C ASP A 256 -7.97 4.76 -24.39
N ARG A 257 -9.19 4.93 -23.86
CA ARG A 257 -10.25 5.72 -24.51
C ARG A 257 -10.12 7.22 -24.28
N LEU A 258 -9.80 7.65 -23.08
CA LEU A 258 -9.82 9.06 -22.67
C LEU A 258 -8.44 9.72 -22.68
N GLY A 259 -7.38 8.92 -22.69
CA GLY A 259 -6.01 9.39 -22.46
C GLY A 259 -5.71 9.65 -20.98
N LYS A 260 -4.42 9.63 -20.62
CA LYS A 260 -3.93 9.73 -19.24
C LYS A 260 -4.38 11.02 -18.54
N ALA A 261 -4.27 12.16 -19.25
CA ALA A 261 -4.53 13.48 -18.64
C ALA A 261 -6.01 13.66 -18.27
N LEU A 262 -6.95 13.25 -19.16
CA LEU A 262 -8.37 13.38 -18.88
C LEU A 262 -8.81 12.37 -17.81
N THR A 263 -8.29 11.15 -17.85
CA THR A 263 -8.55 10.13 -16.82
C THR A 263 -8.14 10.65 -15.44
N LEU A 264 -6.92 11.20 -15.28
CA LEU A 264 -6.44 11.78 -14.02
C LEU A 264 -7.30 12.97 -13.55
N ARG A 265 -7.76 13.82 -14.47
CA ARG A 265 -8.63 14.95 -14.11
C ARG A 265 -9.99 14.47 -13.61
N ILE A 266 -10.62 13.54 -14.30
CA ILE A 266 -11.94 12.99 -13.91
C ILE A 266 -11.82 12.29 -12.54
N THR A 267 -10.87 11.37 -12.39
CA THR A 267 -10.70 10.65 -11.13
C THR A 267 -10.30 11.61 -10.01
N GLY A 268 -9.42 12.59 -10.26
CA GLY A 268 -9.04 13.60 -9.29
C GLY A 268 -10.24 14.45 -8.81
N VAL A 269 -11.11 14.90 -9.72
CA VAL A 269 -12.34 15.63 -9.35
C VAL A 269 -13.26 14.76 -8.50
N LEU A 270 -13.43 13.48 -8.88
CA LEU A 270 -14.24 12.54 -8.08
C LEU A 270 -13.64 12.33 -6.69
N GLY A 271 -12.32 12.23 -6.58
CA GLY A 271 -11.63 12.14 -5.28
C GLY A 271 -11.86 13.38 -4.41
N VAL A 272 -11.77 14.58 -4.99
CA VAL A 272 -12.05 15.85 -4.26
C VAL A 272 -13.52 15.88 -3.82
N LEU A 273 -14.46 15.49 -4.67
CA LEU A 273 -15.87 15.40 -4.29
C LEU A 273 -16.09 14.40 -3.14
N GLY A 274 -15.38 13.27 -3.16
CA GLY A 274 -15.39 12.29 -2.08
C GLY A 274 -14.92 12.89 -0.75
N LEU A 275 -13.80 13.62 -0.78
CA LEU A 275 -13.29 14.32 0.41
C LEU A 275 -14.25 15.40 0.91
N VAL A 276 -14.86 16.19 0.02
CA VAL A 276 -15.88 17.19 0.39
C VAL A 276 -17.06 16.53 1.10
N LEU A 277 -17.55 15.37 0.61
CA LEU A 277 -18.62 14.62 1.27
C LEU A 277 -18.21 14.13 2.66
N LEU A 278 -16.96 13.69 2.83
CA LEU A 278 -16.42 13.28 4.12
C LEU A 278 -16.30 14.47 5.08
N ILE A 279 -15.76 15.61 4.64
CA ILE A 279 -15.59 16.81 5.45
C ILE A 279 -16.95 17.40 5.86
N ALA A 280 -17.98 17.27 5.05
CA ALA A 280 -19.32 17.77 5.34
C ALA A 280 -19.99 17.12 6.56
N ARG A 281 -19.56 15.94 7.01
CA ARG A 281 -20.01 15.23 8.23
C ARG A 281 -21.54 15.12 8.39
N ILE A 282 -22.26 14.87 7.29
CA ILE A 282 -23.72 14.87 7.29
C ILE A 282 -24.27 13.59 7.95
N ASN A 283 -23.86 12.43 7.45
CA ASN A 283 -24.25 11.11 7.97
C ASN A 283 -23.33 10.01 7.43
N ILE A 284 -23.43 8.81 8.02
CA ILE A 284 -22.60 7.64 7.64
C ILE A 284 -22.82 7.19 6.19
N PRO A 285 -24.06 7.06 5.65
CA PRO A 285 -24.24 6.70 4.25
C PRO A 285 -23.55 7.66 3.28
N LEU A 286 -23.55 8.95 3.55
CA LEU A 286 -22.87 9.95 2.73
C LEU A 286 -21.35 9.87 2.88
N ALA A 287 -20.85 9.53 4.07
CA ALA A 287 -19.45 9.25 4.30
C ALA A 287 -18.99 8.01 3.51
N TRP A 288 -19.80 6.97 3.41
CA TRP A 288 -19.52 5.81 2.57
C TRP A 288 -19.49 6.16 1.07
N ALA A 289 -20.42 7.01 0.60
CA ALA A 289 -20.38 7.54 -0.76
C ALA A 289 -19.11 8.38 -0.99
N GLY A 290 -18.69 9.17 -0.02
CA GLY A 290 -17.43 9.91 -0.01
C GLY A 290 -16.22 8.97 -0.10
N SER A 291 -16.21 7.90 0.70
CA SER A 291 -15.16 6.87 0.67
C SER A 291 -15.06 6.18 -0.70
N PHE A 292 -16.20 5.86 -1.32
CA PHE A 292 -16.25 5.32 -2.68
C PHE A 292 -15.61 6.27 -3.69
N LEU A 293 -16.00 7.54 -3.71
CA LEU A 293 -15.47 8.53 -4.63
C LEU A 293 -14.00 8.83 -4.38
N TRP A 294 -13.56 8.85 -3.11
CA TRP A 294 -12.14 9.00 -2.78
C TRP A 294 -11.32 7.85 -3.34
N GLY A 295 -11.76 6.60 -3.15
CA GLY A 295 -11.10 5.42 -3.71
C GLY A 295 -11.01 5.46 -5.24
N VAL A 296 -12.09 5.87 -5.94
CA VAL A 296 -12.07 6.14 -7.39
C VAL A 296 -10.98 7.16 -7.74
N GLY A 297 -10.88 8.22 -6.92
CA GLY A 297 -9.97 9.35 -7.14
C GLY A 297 -8.51 8.97 -7.15
N VAL A 298 -8.08 8.16 -6.19
CA VAL A 298 -6.66 7.83 -6.01
C VAL A 298 -6.20 6.59 -6.79
N ALA A 299 -7.13 5.77 -7.27
CA ALA A 299 -6.85 4.43 -7.80
C ALA A 299 -5.83 4.38 -8.94
N LEU A 300 -5.87 5.33 -9.88
CA LEU A 300 -5.06 5.32 -11.10
C LEU A 300 -3.89 6.30 -11.06
N ALA A 301 -3.76 7.11 -10.03
CA ALA A 301 -2.77 8.17 -10.00
C ALA A 301 -1.34 7.63 -10.11
N PHE A 302 -0.97 6.71 -9.23
CA PHE A 302 0.39 6.17 -9.20
C PHE A 302 0.80 5.55 -10.55
N PRO A 303 0.05 4.61 -11.15
CA PRO A 303 0.44 4.01 -12.44
C PRO A 303 0.44 5.00 -13.59
N LEU A 304 -0.46 5.98 -13.63
CA LEU A 304 -0.51 6.94 -14.74
C LEU A 304 0.61 7.97 -14.68
N PHE A 305 1.01 8.44 -13.50
CA PHE A 305 2.17 9.32 -13.35
C PHE A 305 3.47 8.61 -13.72
N LEU A 306 3.65 7.35 -13.33
CA LEU A 306 4.82 6.56 -13.72
C LEU A 306 4.84 6.28 -15.21
N SER A 307 3.69 5.96 -15.80
CA SER A 307 3.58 5.79 -17.24
C SER A 307 3.95 7.06 -18.01
N ALA A 308 3.51 8.24 -17.52
CA ALA A 308 3.88 9.53 -18.12
C ALA A 308 5.38 9.85 -17.96
N ALA A 309 5.99 9.45 -16.84
CA ALA A 309 7.43 9.57 -16.64
C ALA A 309 8.23 8.65 -17.59
N GLY A 310 7.69 7.47 -17.89
CA GLY A 310 8.28 6.50 -18.83
C GLY A 310 8.28 6.95 -20.28
N GLU A 311 7.43 7.92 -20.65
CA GLU A 311 7.40 8.53 -21.99
C GLU A 311 8.48 9.63 -22.17
N GLN A 312 9.16 9.99 -21.10
CA GLN A 312 10.21 11.04 -21.18
C GLN A 312 11.55 10.45 -21.64
N PRO A 313 12.45 11.27 -22.27
CA PRO A 313 13.81 10.84 -22.54
C PRO A 313 14.51 10.30 -21.28
N ASN A 314 15.28 9.22 -21.38
CA ASN A 314 15.89 8.49 -20.26
C ASN A 314 14.84 7.93 -19.27
N PRO A 315 13.91 7.08 -19.73
CA PRO A 315 12.72 6.70 -18.99
C PRO A 315 13.02 6.05 -17.63
N ALA A 316 13.98 5.13 -17.56
CA ALA A 316 14.33 4.44 -16.31
C ALA A 316 14.69 5.41 -15.17
N ARG A 317 15.56 6.42 -15.44
CA ARG A 317 15.95 7.42 -14.43
C ARG A 317 14.80 8.33 -14.03
N LYS A 318 13.95 8.72 -14.98
CA LYS A 318 12.82 9.62 -14.70
C LYS A 318 11.68 8.91 -13.98
N VAL A 319 11.38 7.67 -14.34
CA VAL A 319 10.44 6.81 -13.58
C VAL A 319 10.95 6.64 -12.15
N ALA A 320 12.22 6.29 -11.94
CA ALA A 320 12.80 6.17 -10.61
C ALA A 320 12.69 7.47 -9.80
N THR A 321 12.96 8.62 -10.45
CA THR A 321 12.86 9.93 -9.79
C THR A 321 11.41 10.24 -9.39
N VAL A 322 10.45 10.05 -10.29
CA VAL A 322 9.01 10.29 -10.00
C VAL A 322 8.52 9.32 -8.93
N SER A 323 8.92 8.03 -8.98
CA SER A 323 8.60 7.06 -7.93
C SER A 323 9.11 7.49 -6.56
N ALA A 324 10.32 8.08 -6.49
CA ALA A 324 10.88 8.55 -5.22
C ALA A 324 10.01 9.63 -4.56
N PHE A 325 9.37 10.52 -5.34
CA PHE A 325 8.38 11.46 -4.82
C PHE A 325 7.15 10.74 -4.24
N GLY A 326 6.64 9.71 -4.92
CA GLY A 326 5.54 8.90 -4.42
C GLY A 326 5.89 8.19 -3.10
N TYR A 327 7.05 7.57 -3.02
CA TYR A 327 7.50 6.91 -1.78
C TYR A 327 7.78 7.91 -0.64
N ALA A 328 8.26 9.13 -0.96
CA ALA A 328 8.45 10.17 0.05
C ALA A 328 7.13 10.56 0.73
N SER A 329 5.98 10.48 0.02
CA SER A 329 4.68 10.76 0.61
C SER A 329 4.28 9.76 1.70
N PHE A 330 4.64 8.48 1.56
CA PHE A 330 4.40 7.46 2.58
C PHE A 330 5.28 7.62 3.83
N LEU A 331 6.41 8.34 3.73
CA LEU A 331 7.21 8.69 4.90
C LEU A 331 6.68 9.95 5.61
N VAL A 332 6.28 10.95 4.83
CA VAL A 332 5.85 12.24 5.37
C VAL A 332 4.38 12.21 5.79
N GLY A 333 3.55 11.46 5.05
CA GLY A 333 2.09 11.45 5.21
C GLY A 333 1.61 11.05 6.60
N PRO A 334 1.95 9.85 7.09
CA PRO A 334 1.40 9.37 8.36
C PRO A 334 1.68 10.29 9.54
N PRO A 335 2.91 10.79 9.81
CA PRO A 335 3.14 11.68 10.92
C PRO A 335 2.53 13.07 10.70
N LEU A 336 2.64 13.62 9.48
CA LEU A 336 2.07 14.93 9.16
C LEU A 336 0.56 14.93 9.44
N LEU A 337 -0.16 13.98 8.85
CA LEU A 337 -1.61 13.87 8.99
C LEU A 337 -2.02 13.42 10.40
N GLY A 338 -1.19 12.60 11.06
CA GLY A 338 -1.43 12.19 12.44
C GLY A 338 -1.38 13.37 13.42
N PHE A 339 -0.39 14.24 13.30
CA PHE A 339 -0.30 15.44 14.15
C PHE A 339 -1.37 16.49 13.80
N VAL A 340 -1.64 16.69 12.51
CA VAL A 340 -2.73 17.59 12.08
C VAL A 340 -4.06 17.05 12.58
N GLY A 341 -4.35 15.78 12.37
CA GLY A 341 -5.59 15.14 12.83
C GLY A 341 -5.74 15.15 14.36
N GLN A 342 -4.64 15.06 15.11
CA GLN A 342 -4.67 15.23 16.57
C GLN A 342 -5.04 16.64 16.99
N ALA A 343 -4.63 17.66 16.21
CA ALA A 343 -4.86 19.06 16.56
C ALA A 343 -6.26 19.56 16.19
N ILE A 344 -6.78 19.13 15.03
CA ILE A 344 -8.04 19.69 14.47
C ILE A 344 -9.11 18.64 14.15
N GLY A 345 -8.84 17.35 14.39
CA GLY A 345 -9.67 16.22 13.95
C GLY A 345 -9.20 15.64 12.63
N VAL A 346 -9.42 14.32 12.47
CA VAL A 346 -8.89 13.55 11.32
C VAL A 346 -9.59 13.90 10.00
N VAL A 347 -10.87 14.27 10.07
CA VAL A 347 -11.70 14.63 8.91
C VAL A 347 -11.68 16.14 8.61
N ASN A 348 -11.04 16.96 9.41
CA ASN A 348 -10.87 18.39 9.15
C ASN A 348 -9.57 18.62 8.38
#